data_342619345dce88d79ce3f4fe0e7e6710
#
_entry.id   342619345dce88d79ce3f4fe0e7e6710
#
_cell.length_a   1.000
_cell.length_b   1.000
_cell.length_c   1.000
_cell.angle_alpha   90.00
_cell.angle_beta   90.00
_cell.angle_gamma   90.00
#
_symmetry.space_group_name_H-M   'P 1'
#
loop_
_entity.id
_entity.type
_entity.pdbx_description
1 polymer ?
#
loop_
_entity_poly.entity_id
_entity_poly.type
_entity_poly.pdbx_seq_one_letter_code
_entity_poly.pdbx_strand_id
1 'polypeptide(L)'
;MELTKVLEGARFAQVGYVVRDLEKTKAAYAAILGCEEPQICTGGEYEVTKTRVFGRPAPGAECKMAFFNLPSGVQLELIEPNDAPSVWRDHLDRYGEGIHHIAFSVDNTDETVEKCLKMGMTVEQEGNYGDNSGRYVYLDAYDLLKCRVELLESFHE
;
A
#
# COMPACT_ATOMS: atom_id res chain seq x y z
N MET A 1 10.32 -18.52 -17.14
CA MET A 1 10.00 -17.09 -16.98
C MET A 1 11.24 -16.27 -17.24
N GLU A 2 11.14 -15.30 -18.10
CA GLU A 2 12.23 -14.37 -18.40
C GLU A 2 12.15 -13.16 -17.47
N LEU A 3 13.26 -12.84 -16.78
CA LEU A 3 13.34 -11.67 -15.93
C LEU A 3 13.55 -10.41 -16.79
N THR A 4 12.67 -9.44 -16.63
CA THR A 4 12.71 -8.17 -17.37
C THR A 4 12.80 -6.99 -16.39
N LYS A 5 13.18 -5.84 -16.90
CA LYS A 5 13.27 -4.60 -16.11
C LYS A 5 11.87 -3.99 -15.97
N VAL A 6 11.19 -4.28 -14.85
CA VAL A 6 9.82 -3.83 -14.62
C VAL A 6 9.76 -2.44 -14.02
N LEU A 7 10.60 -2.18 -13.02
CA LEU A 7 10.58 -0.94 -12.22
C LEU A 7 11.76 0.00 -12.55
N GLU A 8 12.30 -0.09 -13.76
CA GLU A 8 13.38 0.81 -14.18
C GLU A 8 12.91 2.27 -14.14
N GLY A 9 13.63 3.10 -13.39
CA GLY A 9 13.26 4.51 -13.20
C GLY A 9 12.21 4.76 -12.12
N ALA A 10 11.61 3.72 -11.55
CA ALA A 10 10.67 3.87 -10.44
C ALA A 10 11.40 4.29 -9.16
N ARG A 11 10.71 5.07 -8.32
CA ARG A 11 11.27 5.53 -7.05
C ARG A 11 10.75 4.64 -5.92
N PHE A 12 11.65 4.12 -5.07
CA PHE A 12 11.28 3.45 -3.83
C PHE A 12 10.67 4.47 -2.88
N ALA A 13 9.38 4.33 -2.59
CA ALA A 13 8.60 5.39 -1.94
C ALA A 13 8.20 5.07 -0.50
N GLN A 14 7.95 3.79 -0.18
CA GLN A 14 7.26 3.49 1.08
C GLN A 14 7.54 2.07 1.56
N VAL A 15 7.53 1.91 2.90
CA VAL A 15 7.41 0.61 3.56
C VAL A 15 6.14 0.69 4.40
N GLY A 16 5.22 -0.26 4.20
CA GLY A 16 3.95 -0.30 4.91
C GLY A 16 3.85 -1.45 5.89
N TYR A 17 3.24 -1.18 7.03
CA TYR A 17 2.99 -2.14 8.11
C TYR A 17 1.50 -2.25 8.37
N VAL A 18 1.02 -3.45 8.69
CA VAL A 18 -0.32 -3.63 9.26
C VAL A 18 -0.19 -3.81 10.77
N VAL A 19 -1.07 -3.17 11.50
CA VAL A 19 -1.06 -3.14 12.97
C VAL A 19 -2.49 -3.31 13.51
N ARG A 20 -2.61 -3.81 14.74
CA ARG A 20 -3.90 -4.00 15.39
C ARG A 20 -4.37 -2.75 16.13
N ASP A 21 -3.43 -1.97 16.65
CA ASP A 21 -3.69 -0.75 17.43
C ASP A 21 -2.82 0.38 16.87
N LEU A 22 -3.40 1.14 15.95
CA LEU A 22 -2.69 2.22 15.26
C LEU A 22 -2.24 3.32 16.21
N GLU A 23 -3.09 3.71 17.16
CA GLU A 23 -2.75 4.77 18.12
C GLU A 23 -1.49 4.42 18.92
N LYS A 24 -1.45 3.20 19.44
CA LYS A 24 -0.32 2.73 20.24
C LYS A 24 0.96 2.63 19.42
N THR A 25 0.88 2.03 18.24
CA THR A 25 2.06 1.84 17.37
C THR A 25 2.57 3.17 16.84
N LYS A 26 1.67 4.06 16.46
CA LYS A 26 2.00 5.42 16.01
C LYS A 26 2.77 6.20 17.07
N ALA A 27 2.28 6.16 18.31
CA ALA A 27 2.95 6.84 19.44
C ALA A 27 4.34 6.28 19.67
N ALA A 28 4.51 4.96 19.61
CA ALA A 28 5.80 4.30 19.78
C ALA A 28 6.80 4.70 18.68
N TYR A 29 6.37 4.69 17.43
CA TYR A 29 7.22 5.11 16.30
C TYR A 29 7.63 6.57 16.43
N ALA A 30 6.69 7.47 16.76
CA ALA A 30 7.01 8.89 16.93
C ALA A 30 8.05 9.11 18.02
N ALA A 31 7.91 8.43 19.15
CA ALA A 31 8.87 8.53 20.25
C ALA A 31 10.26 8.02 19.86
N ILE A 32 10.33 6.86 19.20
CA ILE A 32 11.60 6.25 18.79
C ILE A 32 12.28 7.05 17.68
N LEU A 33 11.52 7.55 16.72
CA LEU A 33 12.04 8.38 15.62
C LEU A 33 12.36 9.80 16.07
N GLY A 34 11.87 10.23 17.23
CA GLY A 34 12.11 11.58 17.75
C GLY A 34 11.36 12.67 16.98
N CYS A 35 10.13 12.38 16.55
CA CYS A 35 9.30 13.31 15.81
C CYS A 35 7.90 13.44 16.43
N GLU A 36 7.12 14.40 15.94
CA GLU A 36 5.72 14.54 16.34
C GLU A 36 4.89 13.38 15.82
N GLU A 37 3.83 13.04 16.53
CA GLU A 37 2.88 12.03 16.06
C GLU A 37 2.12 12.55 14.85
N PRO A 38 2.08 11.80 13.74
CA PRO A 38 1.25 12.17 12.60
C PRO A 38 -0.23 12.00 12.95
N GLN A 39 -1.08 12.72 12.25
CA GLN A 39 -2.52 12.55 12.38
C GLN A 39 -2.95 11.26 11.69
N ILE A 40 -3.99 10.63 12.25
CA ILE A 40 -4.62 9.47 11.62
C ILE A 40 -5.53 9.96 10.50
N CYS A 41 -5.44 9.30 9.34
CA CYS A 41 -6.33 9.53 8.21
C CYS A 41 -6.97 8.21 7.79
N THR A 42 -7.98 8.29 6.93
CA THR A 42 -8.65 7.11 6.36
C THR A 42 -8.35 7.01 4.87
N GLY A 43 -8.68 5.85 4.27
CA GLY A 43 -8.48 5.63 2.85
C GLY A 43 -9.44 6.41 1.94
N GLY A 44 -10.49 6.99 2.52
CA GLY A 44 -11.47 7.78 1.79
C GLY A 44 -12.76 7.01 1.49
N GLU A 45 -13.71 7.74 0.92
CA GLU A 45 -15.03 7.21 0.58
C GLU A 45 -14.98 6.30 -0.65
N TYR A 46 -15.74 5.22 -0.65
CA TYR A 46 -15.79 4.28 -1.79
C TYR A 46 -16.17 4.97 -3.11
N GLU A 47 -17.03 5.99 -3.06
CA GLU A 47 -17.42 6.73 -4.26
C GLU A 47 -16.22 7.35 -4.98
N VAL A 48 -15.14 7.64 -4.27
CA VAL A 48 -13.89 8.17 -4.80
C VAL A 48 -12.88 7.05 -5.05
N THR A 49 -12.69 6.18 -4.07
CA THR A 49 -11.63 5.16 -4.11
C THR A 49 -11.92 4.05 -5.12
N LYS A 50 -13.18 3.68 -5.29
CA LYS A 50 -13.60 2.56 -6.14
C LYS A 50 -12.81 1.28 -5.85
N THR A 51 -12.48 1.06 -4.57
CA THR A 51 -11.67 -0.08 -4.12
C THR A 51 -12.16 -1.40 -4.67
N ARG A 52 -11.24 -2.19 -5.22
CA ARG A 52 -11.49 -3.54 -5.69
C ARG A 52 -10.54 -4.50 -5.02
N VAL A 53 -11.06 -5.62 -4.53
CA VAL A 53 -10.28 -6.70 -3.92
C VAL A 53 -10.45 -7.95 -4.79
N PHE A 54 -9.35 -8.47 -5.31
CA PHE A 54 -9.33 -9.57 -6.27
C PHE A 54 -10.31 -9.35 -7.44
N GLY A 55 -10.30 -8.12 -7.98
CA GLY A 55 -11.11 -7.73 -9.13
C GLY A 55 -12.59 -7.46 -8.84
N ARG A 56 -13.02 -7.54 -7.59
CA ARG A 56 -14.43 -7.32 -7.18
C ARG A 56 -14.57 -6.03 -6.40
N PRO A 57 -15.63 -5.24 -6.64
CA PRO A 57 -15.88 -4.05 -5.83
C PRO A 57 -15.94 -4.38 -4.34
N ALA A 58 -15.27 -3.58 -3.52
CA ALA A 58 -15.17 -3.80 -2.09
C ALA A 58 -15.49 -2.50 -1.31
N PRO A 59 -16.74 -2.04 -1.31
CA PRO A 59 -17.12 -0.79 -0.66
C PRO A 59 -16.96 -0.81 0.85
N GLY A 60 -16.91 -2.00 1.47
CA GLY A 60 -16.71 -2.15 2.90
C GLY A 60 -15.26 -2.18 3.36
N ALA A 61 -14.30 -2.31 2.43
CA ALA A 61 -12.88 -2.38 2.80
C ALA A 61 -12.37 -0.99 3.16
N GLU A 62 -12.05 -0.78 4.43
CA GLU A 62 -11.57 0.49 4.97
C GLU A 62 -10.38 0.27 5.90
N CYS A 63 -9.59 1.32 6.07
CA CYS A 63 -8.48 1.31 7.01
C CYS A 63 -8.24 2.71 7.57
N LYS A 64 -7.56 2.73 8.73
CA LYS A 64 -6.97 3.94 9.28
C LYS A 64 -5.47 3.89 9.00
N MET A 65 -4.87 5.03 8.73
CA MET A 65 -3.46 5.11 8.37
C MET A 65 -2.75 6.24 9.11
N ALA A 66 -1.45 6.06 9.32
CA ALA A 66 -0.57 7.12 9.78
C ALA A 66 0.72 7.05 8.95
N PHE A 67 1.25 8.21 8.56
CA PHE A 67 2.41 8.30 7.69
C PHE A 67 3.54 9.06 8.37
N PHE A 68 4.74 8.48 8.35
CA PHE A 68 5.98 9.12 8.79
C PHE A 68 6.83 9.41 7.56
N ASN A 69 7.11 10.67 7.30
CA ASN A 69 7.98 11.07 6.20
C ASN A 69 9.42 11.15 6.73
N LEU A 70 10.24 10.15 6.37
CA LEU A 70 11.61 10.05 6.85
C LEU A 70 12.54 11.00 6.09
N PRO A 71 13.67 11.44 6.70
CA PRO A 71 14.62 12.31 6.03
C PRO A 71 15.19 11.77 4.72
N SER A 72 15.23 10.44 4.57
CA SER A 72 15.66 9.77 3.32
C SER A 72 14.72 9.99 2.14
N GLY A 73 13.49 10.46 2.39
CA GLY A 73 12.44 10.55 1.39
C GLY A 73 11.54 9.32 1.33
N VAL A 74 11.91 8.23 2.00
CA VAL A 74 11.06 7.04 2.12
C VAL A 74 10.00 7.30 3.18
N GLN A 75 8.76 6.92 2.90
CA GLN A 75 7.65 7.05 3.84
C GLN A 75 7.42 5.73 4.57
N LEU A 76 7.19 5.79 5.87
CA LEU A 76 6.75 4.67 6.67
C LEU A 76 5.24 4.80 6.87
N GLU A 77 4.49 3.79 6.48
CA GLU A 77 3.03 3.77 6.63
C GLU A 77 2.61 2.73 7.64
N LEU A 78 1.70 3.11 8.55
CA LEU A 78 1.05 2.18 9.47
C LEU A 78 -0.42 2.08 9.09
N ILE A 79 -0.95 0.87 9.00
CA ILE A 79 -2.32 0.59 8.55
C ILE A 79 -3.04 -0.26 9.59
N GLU A 80 -4.18 0.23 10.06
CA GLU A 80 -5.11 -0.57 10.87
C GLU A 80 -6.36 -0.82 10.04
N PRO A 81 -6.55 -2.06 9.52
CA PRO A 81 -7.73 -2.36 8.71
C PRO A 81 -8.97 -2.57 9.56
N ASN A 82 -10.15 -2.35 8.97
CA ASN A 82 -11.40 -2.79 9.57
C ASN A 82 -11.57 -4.30 9.39
N ASP A 83 -12.71 -4.87 9.80
CA ASP A 83 -12.96 -6.32 9.75
C ASP A 83 -13.41 -6.81 8.38
N ALA A 84 -13.73 -5.91 7.44
CA ALA A 84 -14.13 -6.30 6.09
C ALA A 84 -12.97 -6.92 5.31
N PRO A 85 -13.25 -7.85 4.38
CA PRO A 85 -12.20 -8.44 3.55
C PRO A 85 -11.42 -7.41 2.78
N SER A 86 -10.09 -7.47 2.91
CA SER A 86 -9.15 -6.63 2.18
C SER A 86 -7.78 -7.30 2.19
N VAL A 87 -6.86 -6.80 1.36
CA VAL A 87 -5.47 -7.27 1.38
C VAL A 87 -4.80 -6.97 2.73
N TRP A 88 -5.21 -5.89 3.39
CA TRP A 88 -4.71 -5.53 4.71
C TRP A 88 -5.22 -6.47 5.81
N ARG A 89 -6.54 -6.72 5.82
CA ARG A 89 -7.17 -7.62 6.79
C ARG A 89 -6.67 -9.05 6.64
N ASP A 90 -6.59 -9.53 5.40
CA ASP A 90 -6.12 -10.87 5.10
C ASP A 90 -4.67 -11.09 5.59
N HIS A 91 -3.80 -10.11 5.35
CA HIS A 91 -2.42 -10.19 5.82
C HIS A 91 -2.34 -10.23 7.36
N LEU A 92 -3.10 -9.36 8.02
CA LEU A 92 -3.12 -9.30 9.49
C LEU A 92 -3.62 -10.62 10.08
N ASP A 93 -4.63 -11.23 9.48
CA ASP A 93 -5.19 -12.51 9.94
C ASP A 93 -4.25 -13.69 9.72
N ARG A 94 -3.52 -13.70 8.59
CA ARG A 94 -2.62 -14.81 8.22
C ARG A 94 -1.26 -14.72 8.87
N TYR A 95 -0.68 -13.54 8.90
CA TYR A 95 0.73 -13.34 9.28
C TYR A 95 0.90 -12.52 10.56
N GLY A 96 -0.16 -11.88 11.04
CA GLY A 96 -0.08 -10.98 12.19
C GLY A 96 0.46 -9.60 11.81
N GLU A 97 0.85 -8.85 12.83
CA GLU A 97 1.39 -7.51 12.66
C GLU A 97 2.78 -7.51 12.05
N GLY A 98 3.09 -6.51 11.26
CA GLY A 98 4.43 -6.33 10.69
C GLY A 98 4.39 -5.80 9.27
N ILE A 99 5.50 -5.98 8.54
CA ILE A 99 5.63 -5.47 7.18
C ILE A 99 4.59 -6.10 6.27
N HIS A 100 3.83 -5.25 5.58
CA HIS A 100 2.78 -5.63 4.65
C HIS A 100 3.25 -5.50 3.20
N HIS A 101 3.93 -4.40 2.88
CA HIS A 101 4.35 -4.11 1.51
C HIS A 101 5.54 -3.17 1.45
N ILE A 102 6.17 -3.16 0.27
CA ILE A 102 7.06 -2.07 -0.17
C ILE A 102 6.41 -1.40 -1.38
N ALA A 103 6.57 -0.09 -1.51
CA ALA A 103 5.90 0.66 -2.55
C ALA A 103 6.87 1.43 -3.44
N PHE A 104 6.53 1.51 -4.71
CA PHE A 104 7.27 2.24 -5.73
C PHE A 104 6.37 3.24 -6.44
N SER A 105 6.85 4.46 -6.61
CA SER A 105 6.16 5.46 -7.44
C SER A 105 6.47 5.19 -8.89
N VAL A 106 5.43 5.14 -9.72
CA VAL A 106 5.53 4.89 -11.16
C VAL A 106 4.74 5.94 -11.94
N ASP A 107 5.09 6.14 -13.21
CA ASP A 107 4.41 7.11 -14.06
C ASP A 107 3.20 6.52 -14.80
N ASN A 108 3.21 5.23 -15.05
CA ASN A 108 2.12 4.53 -15.76
C ASN A 108 1.85 3.19 -15.10
N THR A 109 0.86 3.19 -14.21
CA THR A 109 0.51 1.99 -13.45
C THR A 109 0.05 0.85 -14.35
N ASP A 110 -0.80 1.12 -15.35
CA ASP A 110 -1.35 0.06 -16.21
C ASP A 110 -0.23 -0.66 -16.96
N GLU A 111 0.71 0.07 -17.52
CA GLU A 111 1.86 -0.51 -18.22
C GLU A 111 2.75 -1.31 -17.26
N THR A 112 2.99 -0.78 -16.07
CA THR A 112 3.82 -1.45 -15.05
C THR A 112 3.14 -2.73 -14.57
N VAL A 113 1.83 -2.69 -14.31
CA VAL A 113 1.04 -3.88 -13.93
C VAL A 113 1.14 -4.97 -15.00
N GLU A 114 1.01 -4.60 -16.28
CA GLU A 114 1.14 -5.56 -17.39
C GLU A 114 2.48 -6.30 -17.34
N LYS A 115 3.57 -5.57 -17.12
CA LYS A 115 4.91 -6.16 -16.96
C LYS A 115 4.99 -7.06 -15.73
N CYS A 116 4.40 -6.64 -14.61
CA CYS A 116 4.34 -7.45 -13.39
C CYS A 116 3.60 -8.78 -13.61
N LEU A 117 2.47 -8.73 -14.32
CA LEU A 117 1.69 -9.94 -14.62
C LEU A 117 2.49 -10.93 -15.47
N LYS A 118 3.28 -10.44 -16.42
CA LYS A 118 4.18 -11.28 -17.24
C LYS A 118 5.29 -11.93 -16.40
N MET A 119 5.62 -11.35 -15.27
CA MET A 119 6.60 -11.90 -14.32
C MET A 119 5.97 -12.89 -13.34
N GLY A 120 4.67 -13.17 -13.44
CA GLY A 120 3.97 -14.10 -12.57
C GLY A 120 3.34 -13.49 -11.33
N MET A 121 3.37 -12.18 -11.18
CA MET A 121 2.67 -11.50 -10.09
C MET A 121 1.17 -11.44 -10.39
N THR A 122 0.35 -11.27 -9.36
CA THR A 122 -1.10 -11.10 -9.50
C THR A 122 -1.57 -9.87 -8.75
N VAL A 123 -2.59 -9.18 -9.28
CA VAL A 123 -3.19 -8.03 -8.61
C VAL A 123 -4.10 -8.52 -7.48
N GLU A 124 -3.90 -7.98 -6.28
CA GLU A 124 -4.71 -8.33 -5.11
C GLU A 124 -5.74 -7.26 -4.75
N GLN A 125 -5.34 -6.00 -4.82
CA GLN A 125 -6.24 -4.89 -4.49
C GLN A 125 -5.80 -3.64 -5.22
N GLU A 126 -6.77 -2.78 -5.56
CA GLU A 126 -6.51 -1.51 -6.22
C GLU A 126 -7.57 -0.48 -5.87
N GLY A 127 -7.23 0.79 -6.00
CA GLY A 127 -8.15 1.88 -5.75
C GLY A 127 -7.52 3.23 -6.02
N ASN A 128 -8.38 4.26 -6.04
CA ASN A 128 -7.90 5.64 -6.09
C ASN A 128 -7.58 6.12 -4.67
N TYR A 129 -6.71 7.11 -4.55
CA TYR A 129 -6.50 7.80 -3.28
C TYR A 129 -7.79 8.51 -2.87
N GLY A 130 -8.01 8.67 -1.56
CA GLY A 130 -9.24 9.27 -1.04
C GLY A 130 -9.49 10.70 -1.48
N ASP A 131 -8.44 11.43 -1.87
CA ASP A 131 -8.53 12.80 -2.41
C ASP A 131 -8.56 12.82 -3.96
N ASN A 132 -8.59 11.65 -4.58
CA ASN A 132 -8.57 11.46 -6.04
C ASN A 132 -7.32 12.00 -6.75
N SER A 133 -6.22 12.16 -6.02
CA SER A 133 -4.95 12.68 -6.59
C SER A 133 -4.08 11.61 -7.24
N GLY A 134 -4.46 10.35 -7.13
CA GLY A 134 -3.69 9.24 -7.67
C GLY A 134 -4.37 7.91 -7.43
N ARG A 135 -3.63 6.83 -7.66
CA ARG A 135 -4.13 5.46 -7.48
C ARG A 135 -3.04 4.55 -6.94
N TYR A 136 -3.47 3.44 -6.35
CA TYR A 136 -2.57 2.40 -5.87
C TYR A 136 -2.99 1.04 -6.42
N VAL A 137 -2.01 0.15 -6.55
CA VAL A 137 -2.25 -1.25 -6.90
C VAL A 137 -1.33 -2.11 -6.04
N TYR A 138 -1.91 -3.08 -5.33
CA TYR A 138 -1.16 -4.10 -4.61
C TYR A 138 -1.03 -5.35 -5.46
N LEU A 139 0.19 -5.89 -5.54
CA LEU A 139 0.50 -7.12 -6.26
C LEU A 139 1.15 -8.13 -5.33
N ASP A 140 0.74 -9.38 -5.47
CA ASP A 140 1.42 -10.51 -4.84
C ASP A 140 2.73 -10.75 -5.56
N ALA A 141 3.83 -10.45 -4.91
CA ALA A 141 5.19 -10.64 -5.42
C ALA A 141 6.00 -11.63 -4.53
N TYR A 142 5.31 -12.42 -3.71
CA TYR A 142 5.96 -13.26 -2.72
C TYR A 142 6.91 -14.31 -3.32
N ASP A 143 6.56 -14.88 -4.44
CA ASP A 143 7.41 -15.89 -5.08
C ASP A 143 8.74 -15.28 -5.54
N LEU A 144 8.70 -14.06 -6.05
CA LEU A 144 9.88 -13.37 -6.59
C LEU A 144 10.63 -12.56 -5.53
N LEU A 145 9.92 -11.74 -4.78
CA LEU A 145 10.50 -10.71 -3.92
C LEU A 145 10.30 -10.96 -2.43
N LYS A 146 9.54 -12.01 -2.07
CA LYS A 146 9.25 -12.39 -0.67
C LYS A 146 8.44 -11.35 0.10
N CYS A 147 7.71 -10.51 -0.63
CA CYS A 147 6.83 -9.51 -0.05
C CYS A 147 5.76 -9.08 -1.08
N ARG A 148 4.81 -8.30 -0.62
CA ARG A 148 3.83 -7.65 -1.49
C ARG A 148 4.44 -6.34 -2.00
N VAL A 149 4.15 -6.00 -3.25
CA VAL A 149 4.56 -4.74 -3.87
C VAL A 149 3.34 -3.87 -4.07
N GLU A 150 3.48 -2.58 -3.78
CA GLU A 150 2.48 -1.58 -4.11
C GLU A 150 3.04 -0.62 -5.16
N LEU A 151 2.24 -0.31 -6.16
CA LEU A 151 2.55 0.72 -7.16
C LEU A 151 1.71 1.95 -6.84
N LEU A 152 2.36 3.11 -6.83
CA LEU A 152 1.74 4.39 -6.54
C LEU A 152 1.89 5.31 -7.75
N GLU A 153 0.78 5.83 -8.24
CA GLU A 153 0.78 6.77 -9.36
C GLU A 153 0.02 8.03 -8.95
N SER A 154 0.68 9.20 -9.09
CA SER A 154 0.02 10.48 -8.91
C SER A 154 -0.54 10.95 -10.25
N PHE A 155 -1.82 11.38 -10.26
CA PHE A 155 -2.40 11.96 -11.46
C PHE A 155 -1.86 13.38 -11.63
N HIS A 156 -1.43 13.69 -12.84
CA HIS A 156 -0.96 15.02 -13.18
C HIS A 156 -2.08 15.77 -13.91
N GLU A 157 -2.24 17.04 -13.60
CA GLU A 157 -3.13 17.91 -14.33
C GLU A 157 -2.50 18.40 -15.63
#